data_34393452ac5c01aaf208523dbed355dd
#
_entry.id   34393452ac5c01aaf208523dbed355dd
#
_cell.length_a   1.000
_cell.length_b   1.000
_cell.length_c   1.000
_cell.angle_alpha   90.00
_cell.angle_beta   90.00
_cell.angle_gamma   90.00
#
_symmetry.space_group_name_H-M   'P 1'
#
loop_
_entity.id
_entity.type
_entity.pdbx_description
1 polymer ?
#
loop_
_entity_poly.entity_id
_entity_poly.type
_entity_poly.pdbx_seq_one_letter_code
_entity_poly.pdbx_strand_id
1 'polypeptide(L)'
;MTAEQAAQQTRDAEEAARSLGLETRVLEVRSDLDFDQVLGDFSKLTDVALLVSADPIFIAGQGQLIATANRYRIPAIYGRREFATAGGLASYGANLEQPYRLMGTYVGRVLKGEKVANLPVAQPTKFEFVINSKTAKALGITISSSLLAIADEVIE
;
A
#
# COMPACT_ATOMS: atom_id res chain seq x y z
N MET A 1 -0.62 -10.74 8.60
CA MET A 1 -2.04 -10.34 8.82
C MET A 1 -2.85 -11.58 9.15
N THR A 2 -3.86 -11.49 10.07
CA THR A 2 -4.76 -12.62 10.33
C THR A 2 -5.83 -12.71 9.23
N ALA A 3 -6.44 -13.90 9.04
CA ALA A 3 -7.52 -14.07 8.07
C ALA A 3 -8.72 -13.14 8.34
N GLU A 4 -9.01 -12.88 9.60
CA GLU A 4 -10.08 -11.95 10.00
C GLU A 4 -9.77 -10.49 9.65
N GLN A 5 -8.52 -10.05 9.86
CA GLN A 5 -8.07 -8.71 9.46
C GLN A 5 -8.11 -8.54 7.94
N ALA A 6 -7.69 -9.57 7.17
CA ALA A 6 -7.77 -9.55 5.72
C ALA A 6 -9.22 -9.44 5.23
N ALA A 7 -10.12 -10.24 5.82
CA ALA A 7 -11.54 -10.19 5.48
C ALA A 7 -12.19 -8.84 5.83
N GLN A 8 -11.79 -8.20 6.93
CA GLN A 8 -12.28 -6.87 7.27
C GLN A 8 -11.80 -5.81 6.28
N GLN A 9 -10.49 -5.80 5.95
CA GLN A 9 -9.95 -4.86 4.95
C GLN A 9 -10.63 -5.03 3.58
N THR A 10 -10.90 -6.27 3.18
CA THR A 10 -11.64 -6.55 1.93
C THR A 10 -13.02 -5.93 1.96
N ARG A 11 -13.79 -6.15 3.04
CA ARG A 11 -15.14 -5.56 3.18
C ARG A 11 -15.11 -4.04 3.14
N ASP A 12 -14.17 -3.41 3.85
CA ASP A 12 -14.02 -1.97 3.90
C ASP A 12 -13.70 -1.39 2.50
N ALA A 13 -12.82 -2.07 1.75
CA ALA A 13 -12.48 -1.70 0.39
C ALA A 13 -13.66 -1.86 -0.58
N GLU A 14 -14.42 -2.95 -0.48
CA GLU A 14 -15.63 -3.19 -1.28
C GLU A 14 -16.73 -2.14 -0.99
N GLU A 15 -16.93 -1.79 0.28
CA GLU A 15 -17.90 -0.77 0.66
C GLU A 15 -17.49 0.62 0.12
N ALA A 16 -16.21 0.98 0.27
CA ALA A 16 -15.69 2.24 -0.27
C ALA A 16 -15.83 2.29 -1.80
N ALA A 17 -15.46 1.23 -2.51
CA ALA A 17 -15.58 1.16 -3.96
C ALA A 17 -17.04 1.27 -4.43
N ARG A 18 -17.95 0.59 -3.75
CA ARG A 18 -19.39 0.67 -4.05
C ARG A 18 -19.93 2.09 -3.88
N SER A 19 -19.47 2.82 -2.86
CA SER A 19 -19.87 4.23 -2.65
C SER A 19 -19.40 5.15 -3.77
N LEU A 20 -18.35 4.75 -4.49
CA LEU A 20 -17.78 5.45 -5.65
C LEU A 20 -18.32 4.93 -6.99
N GLY A 21 -19.24 3.98 -6.99
CA GLY A 21 -19.78 3.36 -8.21
C GLY A 21 -18.76 2.43 -8.91
N LEU A 22 -17.76 1.93 -8.19
CA LEU A 22 -16.75 1.03 -8.73
C LEU A 22 -17.09 -0.43 -8.43
N GLU A 23 -16.79 -1.31 -9.39
CA GLU A 23 -16.82 -2.76 -9.14
C GLU A 23 -15.50 -3.22 -8.54
N THR A 24 -15.58 -4.14 -7.59
CA THR A 24 -14.41 -4.75 -6.96
C THR A 24 -14.29 -6.22 -7.32
N ARG A 25 -13.05 -6.67 -7.50
CA ARG A 25 -12.70 -8.06 -7.66
C ARG A 25 -11.54 -8.40 -6.72
N VAL A 26 -11.77 -9.31 -5.80
CA VAL A 26 -10.72 -9.78 -4.90
C VAL A 26 -9.82 -10.76 -5.65
N LEU A 27 -8.52 -10.48 -5.67
CA LEU A 27 -7.50 -11.35 -6.25
C LEU A 27 -6.70 -11.97 -5.09
N GLU A 28 -6.82 -13.29 -4.93
CA GLU A 28 -6.08 -14.03 -3.92
C GLU A 28 -4.74 -14.49 -4.47
N VAL A 29 -3.68 -14.25 -3.70
CA VAL A 29 -2.30 -14.65 -4.01
C VAL A 29 -1.76 -15.45 -2.84
N ARG A 30 -1.15 -16.60 -3.12
CA ARG A 30 -0.59 -17.50 -2.10
C ARG A 30 0.93 -17.45 -2.06
N SER A 31 1.55 -17.05 -3.16
CA SER A 31 2.99 -16.88 -3.28
C SER A 31 3.32 -15.76 -4.28
N ASP A 32 4.54 -15.26 -4.26
CA ASP A 32 5.05 -14.29 -5.23
C ASP A 32 5.08 -14.85 -6.67
N LEU A 33 5.17 -16.17 -6.83
CA LEU A 33 5.12 -16.85 -8.13
C LEU A 33 3.75 -16.69 -8.81
N ASP A 34 2.70 -16.40 -8.06
CA ASP A 34 1.34 -16.25 -8.59
C ASP A 34 1.09 -14.87 -9.23
N PHE A 35 1.95 -13.87 -8.94
CA PHE A 35 1.73 -12.49 -9.42
C PHE A 35 1.58 -12.41 -10.92
N ASP A 36 2.40 -13.12 -11.66
CA ASP A 36 2.38 -13.07 -13.13
C ASP A 36 1.08 -13.62 -13.70
N GLN A 37 0.65 -14.76 -13.22
CA GLN A 37 -0.59 -15.38 -13.65
C GLN A 37 -1.81 -14.55 -13.30
N VAL A 38 -1.91 -14.13 -12.03
CA VAL A 38 -3.07 -13.39 -11.51
C VAL A 38 -3.20 -12.04 -12.19
N LEU A 39 -2.10 -11.26 -12.30
CA LEU A 39 -2.13 -9.97 -12.96
C LEU A 39 -2.23 -10.07 -14.48
N GLY A 40 -1.69 -11.12 -15.08
CA GLY A 40 -1.84 -11.40 -16.52
C GLY A 40 -3.30 -11.66 -16.89
N ASP A 41 -4.06 -12.39 -16.08
CA ASP A 41 -5.50 -12.57 -16.30
C ASP A 41 -6.29 -11.29 -16.05
N PHE A 42 -5.92 -10.52 -15.01
CA PHE A 42 -6.55 -9.26 -14.67
C PHE A 42 -6.32 -8.18 -15.75
N SER A 43 -5.17 -8.16 -16.39
CA SER A 43 -4.81 -7.20 -17.45
C SER A 43 -5.66 -7.33 -18.72
N LYS A 44 -6.41 -8.42 -18.89
CA LYS A 44 -7.36 -8.61 -20.00
C LYS A 44 -8.63 -7.78 -19.85
N LEU A 45 -8.87 -7.25 -18.66
CA LEU A 45 -9.97 -6.35 -18.40
C LEU A 45 -9.57 -4.91 -18.75
N THR A 46 -10.55 -4.09 -19.11
CA THR A 46 -10.36 -2.66 -19.39
C THR A 46 -10.67 -1.82 -18.15
N ASP A 47 -10.06 -0.65 -18.04
CA ASP A 47 -10.34 0.35 -17.00
C ASP A 47 -10.17 -0.21 -15.57
N VAL A 48 -9.10 -0.96 -15.35
CA VAL A 48 -8.80 -1.58 -14.07
C VAL A 48 -7.68 -0.87 -13.34
N ALA A 49 -7.74 -0.92 -12.00
CA ALA A 49 -6.67 -0.52 -11.11
C ALA A 49 -6.53 -1.52 -9.97
N LEU A 50 -5.35 -1.61 -9.39
CA LEU A 50 -5.02 -2.54 -8.32
C LEU A 50 -4.86 -1.80 -7.00
N LEU A 51 -5.58 -2.24 -5.96
CA LEU A 51 -5.32 -1.88 -4.58
C LEU A 51 -4.60 -3.05 -3.88
N VAL A 52 -3.37 -2.81 -3.45
CA VAL A 52 -2.53 -3.83 -2.79
C VAL A 52 -2.58 -3.65 -1.28
N SER A 53 -3.04 -4.68 -0.58
CA SER A 53 -3.06 -4.70 0.89
C SER A 53 -1.64 -4.77 1.48
N ALA A 54 -1.51 -4.37 2.76
CA ALA A 54 -0.23 -4.41 3.48
C ALA A 54 0.06 -5.80 4.07
N ASP A 55 0.02 -6.85 3.26
CA ASP A 55 0.34 -8.21 3.69
C ASP A 55 1.84 -8.51 3.53
N PRO A 56 2.46 -9.31 4.42
CA PRO A 56 3.87 -9.71 4.34
C PRO A 56 4.28 -10.32 3.01
N ILE A 57 3.40 -11.06 2.32
CA ILE A 57 3.69 -11.67 1.02
C ILE A 57 4.00 -10.61 -0.05
N PHE A 58 3.25 -9.50 -0.05
CA PHE A 58 3.47 -8.41 -0.99
C PHE A 58 4.73 -7.61 -0.65
N ILE A 59 5.06 -7.50 0.65
CA ILE A 59 6.29 -6.86 1.10
C ILE A 59 7.51 -7.69 0.68
N ALA A 60 7.47 -9.00 0.87
CA ALA A 60 8.54 -9.90 0.46
C ALA A 60 8.73 -9.94 -1.06
N GLY A 61 7.63 -9.98 -1.83
CA GLY A 61 7.62 -10.00 -3.29
C GLY A 61 7.54 -8.60 -3.94
N GLN A 62 7.85 -7.52 -3.21
CA GLN A 62 7.66 -6.12 -3.65
C GLN A 62 8.19 -5.84 -5.06
N GLY A 63 9.44 -6.18 -5.32
CA GLY A 63 10.06 -5.89 -6.62
C GLY A 63 9.38 -6.60 -7.77
N GLN A 64 9.02 -7.88 -7.57
CA GLN A 64 8.33 -8.67 -8.58
C GLN A 64 6.91 -8.17 -8.82
N LEU A 65 6.18 -7.83 -7.77
CA LEU A 65 4.82 -7.30 -7.87
C LEU A 65 4.80 -5.98 -8.65
N ILE A 66 5.70 -5.04 -8.33
CA ILE A 66 5.82 -3.76 -9.04
C ILE A 66 6.19 -3.99 -10.51
N ALA A 67 7.19 -4.83 -10.78
CA ALA A 67 7.62 -5.12 -12.14
C ALA A 67 6.48 -5.75 -12.96
N THR A 68 5.71 -6.65 -12.36
CA THR A 68 4.59 -7.32 -13.00
C THR A 68 3.44 -6.34 -13.27
N ALA A 69 3.04 -5.52 -12.30
CA ALA A 69 2.01 -4.50 -12.49
C ALA A 69 2.40 -3.51 -13.61
N ASN A 70 3.65 -3.02 -13.61
CA ASN A 70 4.15 -2.13 -14.64
C ASN A 70 4.20 -2.78 -16.03
N ARG A 71 4.62 -4.05 -16.12
CA ARG A 71 4.66 -4.81 -17.38
C ARG A 71 3.27 -4.96 -18.00
N TYR A 72 2.27 -5.26 -17.19
CA TYR A 72 0.88 -5.37 -17.63
C TYR A 72 0.15 -4.02 -17.70
N ARG A 73 0.85 -2.91 -17.42
CA ARG A 73 0.30 -1.55 -17.42
C ARG A 73 -0.93 -1.39 -16.50
N ILE A 74 -0.93 -2.08 -15.38
CA ILE A 74 -1.99 -2.00 -14.39
C ILE A 74 -1.64 -0.88 -13.38
N PRO A 75 -2.39 0.20 -13.30
CA PRO A 75 -2.22 1.22 -12.26
C PRO A 75 -2.40 0.58 -10.88
N ALA A 76 -1.46 0.79 -9.98
CA ALA A 76 -1.51 0.18 -8.67
C ALA A 76 -1.22 1.18 -7.56
N ILE A 77 -2.02 1.13 -6.48
CA ILE A 77 -1.77 1.84 -5.23
C ILE A 77 -1.44 0.84 -4.12
N TYR A 78 -0.48 1.19 -3.29
CA TYR A 78 0.10 0.33 -2.28
C TYR A 78 -0.05 0.95 -0.88
N GLY A 79 -0.10 0.11 0.15
CA GLY A 79 -0.22 0.54 1.55
C GLY A 79 1.07 1.06 2.18
N ARG A 80 2.21 1.09 1.47
CA ARG A 80 3.51 1.50 2.00
C ARG A 80 4.31 2.32 0.99
N ARG A 81 4.94 3.40 1.48
CA ARG A 81 5.74 4.31 0.66
C ARG A 81 6.88 3.64 -0.10
N GLU A 82 7.45 2.57 0.47
CA GLU A 82 8.56 1.85 -0.12
C GLU A 82 8.21 1.28 -1.50
N PHE A 83 6.93 0.98 -1.75
CA PHE A 83 6.48 0.56 -3.08
C PHE A 83 6.55 1.69 -4.10
N ALA A 84 6.12 2.90 -3.74
CA ALA A 84 6.20 4.04 -4.64
C ALA A 84 7.66 4.43 -4.94
N THR A 85 8.53 4.39 -3.92
CA THR A 85 9.97 4.67 -4.09
C THR A 85 10.68 3.61 -4.91
N ALA A 86 10.22 2.35 -4.89
CA ALA A 86 10.75 1.25 -5.69
C ALA A 86 10.18 1.20 -7.12
N GLY A 87 9.36 2.17 -7.55
CA GLY A 87 8.82 2.26 -8.91
C GLY A 87 7.35 1.87 -9.05
N GLY A 88 6.61 1.68 -7.96
CA GLY A 88 5.15 1.60 -7.98
C GLY A 88 4.52 2.95 -8.28
N LEU A 89 3.28 2.99 -8.76
CA LEU A 89 2.61 4.23 -9.18
C LEU A 89 2.34 5.18 -8.01
N ALA A 90 1.75 4.68 -6.94
CA ALA A 90 1.41 5.49 -5.78
C ALA A 90 1.32 4.64 -4.52
N SER A 91 1.43 5.30 -3.37
CA SER A 91 1.16 4.66 -2.08
C SER A 91 0.37 5.59 -1.17
N TYR A 92 -0.53 5.01 -0.38
CA TYR A 92 -1.22 5.69 0.70
C TYR A 92 -1.21 4.78 1.93
N GLY A 93 -0.59 5.23 3.01
CA GLY A 93 -0.44 4.42 4.22
C GLY A 93 0.16 5.15 5.38
N ALA A 94 0.18 4.48 6.54
CA ALA A 94 0.76 5.06 7.76
C ALA A 94 2.27 5.31 7.60
N ASN A 95 2.70 6.50 8.03
CA ASN A 95 4.12 6.80 8.20
C ASN A 95 4.65 5.96 9.37
N LEU A 96 5.63 5.10 9.10
CA LEU A 96 6.19 4.20 10.10
C LEU A 96 7.35 4.82 10.91
N GLU A 97 7.82 5.99 10.55
CA GLU A 97 8.94 6.64 11.25
C GLU A 97 8.58 6.98 12.71
N GLN A 98 7.42 7.58 12.95
CA GLN A 98 6.96 7.90 14.30
C GLN A 98 6.76 6.66 15.18
N PRO A 99 6.05 5.60 14.76
CA PRO A 99 5.96 4.35 15.52
C PRO A 99 7.32 3.75 15.88
N TYR A 100 8.27 3.71 14.95
CA TYR A 100 9.61 3.20 15.24
C TYR A 100 10.37 4.05 16.26
N ARG A 101 10.30 5.37 16.18
CA ARG A 101 10.87 6.29 17.19
C ARG A 101 10.24 6.07 18.56
N LEU A 102 8.91 5.91 18.60
CA LEU A 102 8.18 5.65 19.85
C LEU A 102 8.57 4.30 20.44
N MET A 103 8.71 3.26 19.62
CA MET A 103 9.20 1.94 20.08
C MET A 103 10.59 2.06 20.72
N GLY A 104 11.52 2.80 20.11
CA GLY A 104 12.83 3.08 20.70
C GLY A 104 12.74 3.78 22.05
N THR A 105 11.84 4.76 22.18
CA THR A 105 11.57 5.44 23.45
C THR A 105 11.03 4.47 24.52
N TYR A 106 10.08 3.60 24.14
CA TYR A 106 9.52 2.61 25.07
C TYR A 106 10.56 1.58 25.52
N VAL A 107 11.39 1.10 24.61
CA VAL A 107 12.52 0.23 24.97
C VAL A 107 13.42 0.92 26.01
N GLY A 108 13.77 2.19 25.79
CA GLY A 108 14.59 2.96 26.74
C GLY A 108 13.94 3.11 28.12
N ARG A 109 12.61 3.32 28.19
CA ARG A 109 11.87 3.40 29.46
C ARG A 109 11.83 2.06 30.20
N VAL A 110 11.57 0.96 29.48
CA VAL A 110 11.57 -0.40 30.07
C VAL A 110 12.95 -0.77 30.60
N LEU A 111 14.01 -0.47 29.87
CA LEU A 111 15.39 -0.72 30.32
C LEU A 111 15.78 0.08 31.57
N LYS A 112 15.11 1.23 31.82
CA LYS A 112 15.26 2.03 33.05
C LYS A 112 14.34 1.58 34.18
N GLY A 113 13.63 0.45 34.02
CA GLY A 113 12.80 -0.16 35.07
C GLY A 113 11.32 0.23 35.03
N GLU A 114 10.84 0.93 34.00
CA GLU A 114 9.43 1.23 33.87
C GLU A 114 8.64 -0.04 33.51
N LYS A 115 7.48 -0.22 34.13
CA LYS A 115 6.61 -1.37 33.86
C LYS A 115 5.92 -1.20 32.51
N VAL A 116 5.91 -2.24 31.67
CA VAL A 116 5.25 -2.24 30.38
C VAL A 116 3.77 -1.84 30.46
N ALA A 117 3.09 -2.23 31.55
CA ALA A 117 1.69 -1.87 31.79
C ALA A 117 1.43 -0.35 31.90
N ASN A 118 2.47 0.44 32.14
CA ASN A 118 2.38 1.91 32.25
C ASN A 118 2.62 2.60 30.89
N LEU A 119 3.02 1.85 29.86
CA LEU A 119 3.26 2.44 28.55
C LEU A 119 1.91 2.63 27.81
N PRO A 120 1.62 3.84 27.30
CA PRO A 120 0.37 4.06 26.57
C PRO A 120 0.37 3.32 25.23
N VAL A 121 -0.79 2.80 24.84
CA VAL A 121 -1.00 2.30 23.48
C VAL A 121 -1.12 3.49 22.55
N ALA A 122 -0.26 3.54 21.53
CA ALA A 122 -0.30 4.59 20.52
C ALA A 122 -0.59 3.99 19.15
N GLN A 123 -1.44 4.68 18.39
CA GLN A 123 -1.73 4.37 17.01
C GLN A 123 -1.04 5.39 16.08
N PRO A 124 -0.59 4.99 14.89
CA PRO A 124 -0.12 5.93 13.88
C PRO A 124 -1.24 6.92 13.52
N THR A 125 -0.94 8.21 13.59
CA THR A 125 -1.88 9.28 13.23
C THR A 125 -1.51 9.97 11.93
N LYS A 126 -0.26 9.81 11.49
CA LYS A 126 0.21 10.39 10.24
C LYS A 126 0.14 9.34 9.12
N PHE A 127 -0.61 9.68 8.07
CA PHE A 127 -0.63 8.95 6.81
C PHE A 127 0.15 9.76 5.77
N GLU A 128 0.72 9.07 4.80
CA GLU A 128 1.48 9.67 3.71
C GLU A 128 0.90 9.20 2.37
N PHE A 129 0.71 10.16 1.48
CA PHE A 129 0.36 9.93 0.09
C PHE A 129 1.56 10.26 -0.80
N VAL A 130 2.13 9.24 -1.43
CA VAL A 130 3.30 9.39 -2.31
C VAL A 130 2.92 9.00 -3.73
N ILE A 131 3.31 9.80 -4.70
CA ILE A 131 3.08 9.56 -6.13
C ILE A 131 4.42 9.45 -6.86
N ASN A 132 4.56 8.45 -7.72
CA ASN A 132 5.70 8.33 -8.62
C ASN A 132 5.32 8.82 -10.02
N SER A 133 5.76 10.02 -10.36
CA SER A 133 5.42 10.65 -11.64
C SER A 133 6.13 10.00 -12.84
N LYS A 134 7.30 9.39 -12.63
CA LYS A 134 7.95 8.57 -13.69
C LYS A 134 7.10 7.39 -14.07
N THR A 135 6.59 6.67 -13.07
CA THR A 135 5.72 5.50 -13.29
C THR A 135 4.40 5.93 -13.91
N ALA A 136 3.80 7.03 -13.46
CA ALA A 136 2.60 7.59 -14.08
C ALA A 136 2.81 7.87 -15.57
N LYS A 137 3.90 8.55 -15.94
CA LYS A 137 4.27 8.83 -17.34
C LYS A 137 4.46 7.54 -18.15
N ALA A 138 5.14 6.54 -17.57
CA ALA A 138 5.37 5.24 -18.24
C ALA A 138 4.07 4.46 -18.49
N LEU A 139 3.08 4.60 -17.59
CA LEU A 139 1.76 3.99 -17.72
C LEU A 139 0.82 4.83 -18.64
N GLY A 140 1.22 6.04 -19.05
CA GLY A 140 0.38 6.94 -19.82
C GLY A 140 -0.71 7.63 -18.99
N ILE A 141 -0.52 7.73 -17.66
CA ILE A 141 -1.49 8.31 -16.73
C ILE A 141 -1.15 9.77 -16.47
N THR A 142 -2.11 10.65 -16.68
CA THR A 142 -2.01 12.06 -16.27
C THR A 142 -2.53 12.22 -14.85
N ILE A 143 -1.65 12.62 -13.94
CA ILE A 143 -2.03 12.91 -12.56
C ILE A 143 -2.66 14.30 -12.52
N SER A 144 -3.85 14.42 -11.92
CA SER A 144 -4.54 15.70 -11.79
C SER A 144 -3.78 16.64 -10.84
N SER A 145 -3.88 17.95 -11.09
CA SER A 145 -3.27 18.97 -10.22
C SER A 145 -3.80 18.90 -8.78
N SER A 146 -5.06 18.49 -8.60
CA SER A 146 -5.66 18.28 -7.29
C SER A 146 -4.99 17.14 -6.53
N LEU A 147 -4.68 16.01 -7.19
CA LEU A 147 -3.96 14.90 -6.56
C LEU A 147 -2.51 15.28 -6.24
N LEU A 148 -1.84 16.01 -7.14
CA LEU A 148 -0.48 16.51 -6.88
C LEU A 148 -0.44 17.47 -5.69
N ALA A 149 -1.48 18.29 -5.50
CA ALA A 149 -1.55 19.27 -4.41
C ALA A 149 -1.75 18.64 -3.02
N ILE A 150 -2.33 17.45 -2.94
CA ILE A 150 -2.56 16.73 -1.68
C ILE A 150 -1.52 15.64 -1.42
N ALA A 151 -0.63 15.36 -2.36
CA ALA A 151 0.47 14.41 -2.17
C ALA A 151 1.50 14.97 -1.19
N ASP A 152 1.91 14.17 -0.23
CA ASP A 152 3.00 14.52 0.70
C ASP A 152 4.36 14.50 -0.02
N GLU A 153 4.50 13.66 -1.05
CA GLU A 153 5.71 13.54 -1.86
C GLU A 153 5.38 13.15 -3.30
N VAL A 154 6.06 13.79 -4.25
CA VAL A 154 6.03 13.42 -5.67
C VAL A 154 7.44 13.05 -6.10
N ILE A 155 7.62 11.78 -6.51
CA ILE A 155 8.91 11.24 -6.99
C ILE A 155 9.00 11.53 -8.50
N GLU A 156 10.05 12.24 -8.90
CA GLU A 156 10.35 12.62 -10.29
C GLU A 156 11.44 11.76 -10.92
#